data_0b77a5442e8bca88643f96c43c9e3690
#
_entry.id   0b77a5442e8bca88643f96c43c9e3690
#
_cell.length_a   1.000
_cell.length_b   1.000
_cell.length_c   1.000
_cell.angle_alpha   90.00
_cell.angle_beta   90.00
_cell.angle_gamma   90.00
#
_symmetry.space_group_name_H-M   'P 1'
#
loop_
_entity.id
_entity.type
_entity.pdbx_description
1 polymer ?
#
loop_
_entity_poly.entity_id
_entity_poly.type
_entity_poly.pdbx_seq_one_letter_code
_entity_poly.pdbx_strand_id
1 'polypeptide(L)'
;MASFGAMPKITHVALFEIIVSSFNCDIITFMKKKSGKNRKHNRANARFYKRLTLICVEVFALVAIVGVSLVLLQASEQEQVSAQLEEAGVTAELLIGTNVSDRAQDHNTTQEEMDTSRYGAELADEEYCKRNRIYAKATISEEEVVLAFAGDVSFAEGYANVGALAQRDGDIRNCFDEFVLKEMQDADIFMLNNEFPYTDRGTPTEGKTFTFHSKPENVKYLYDMGVDIVSVANNHVYDYGEISLLDTLATLEEAAMPYVGAGRNIEEAVKPVYFVANDIKIAYISATQIEQGDYPDTVGAGENTAGVFRCWNDDRIYDVVRGAKENADFVIAYIHWGTELSETLHWAQPDQAAKLVEAGADLIVGDHPHCLQEIAYIKGVPVVYSMGNFWFNSKTQDTGILKVAINEKGLQSLQFVPAIQSGCKTTIASDDDRGRILNYIQSLSPTIIIDNAG
;
A
#
# COMPACT_ATOMS: atom_id res chain seq x y z
N MET A 1 -16.85 -21.44 27.39
CA MET A 1 -16.07 -21.27 28.64
C MET A 1 -14.77 -22.05 28.49
N ALA A 2 -13.74 -21.44 28.06
CA ALA A 2 -12.37 -21.96 28.09
C ALA A 2 -11.44 -20.86 28.61
N SER A 3 -10.68 -21.18 29.64
CA SER A 3 -9.89 -20.26 30.45
C SER A 3 -8.66 -19.76 29.69
N PHE A 4 -8.55 -18.47 29.52
CA PHE A 4 -7.30 -17.80 29.12
C PHE A 4 -6.28 -17.92 30.25
N GLY A 5 -5.15 -18.58 29.97
CA GLY A 5 -4.01 -18.66 30.86
C GLY A 5 -3.32 -17.29 30.96
N ALA A 6 -3.20 -16.78 32.18
CA ALA A 6 -2.54 -15.52 32.48
C ALA A 6 -1.03 -15.59 32.16
N MET A 7 -0.53 -14.71 31.29
CA MET A 7 0.90 -14.41 31.17
C MET A 7 1.43 -13.86 32.52
N PRO A 8 2.66 -14.23 32.92
CA PRO A 8 3.22 -13.74 34.17
C PRO A 8 3.48 -12.23 34.07
N LYS A 9 2.87 -11.44 34.94
CA LYS A 9 3.17 -10.02 35.14
C LYS A 9 4.62 -9.88 35.60
N ILE A 10 5.51 -9.54 34.71
CA ILE A 10 6.84 -9.05 35.10
C ILE A 10 6.60 -7.70 35.78
N THR A 11 6.76 -7.66 37.10
CA THR A 11 6.59 -6.41 37.86
C THR A 11 7.68 -5.43 37.42
N HIS A 12 7.30 -4.19 37.14
CA HIS A 12 8.19 -3.09 36.73
C HIS A 12 9.41 -2.90 37.68
N VAL A 13 9.34 -3.38 38.91
CA VAL A 13 10.45 -3.42 39.86
C VAL A 13 11.58 -4.34 39.44
N ALA A 14 11.30 -5.51 38.83
CA ALA A 14 12.33 -6.44 38.38
C ALA A 14 13.09 -5.90 37.14
N LEU A 15 12.42 -5.18 36.27
CA LEU A 15 13.06 -4.53 35.11
C LEU A 15 13.95 -3.36 35.55
N PHE A 16 13.53 -2.61 36.57
CA PHE A 16 14.30 -1.51 37.13
C PHE A 16 15.59 -2.00 37.84
N GLU A 17 15.52 -3.11 38.61
CA GLU A 17 16.70 -3.70 39.24
C GLU A 17 17.71 -4.25 38.24
N ILE A 18 17.28 -4.84 37.13
CA ILE A 18 18.17 -5.34 36.08
C ILE A 18 18.90 -4.17 35.36
N ILE A 19 18.21 -3.07 35.09
CA ILE A 19 18.81 -1.88 34.44
C ILE A 19 19.81 -1.20 35.40
N VAL A 20 19.49 -1.03 36.66
CA VAL A 20 20.37 -0.42 37.66
C VAL A 20 21.61 -1.27 37.94
N SER A 21 21.49 -2.61 37.96
CA SER A 21 22.61 -3.52 38.17
C SER A 21 23.60 -3.54 36.99
N SER A 22 23.12 -3.47 35.75
CA SER A 22 23.95 -3.41 34.54
C SER A 22 24.76 -2.11 34.47
N PHE A 23 24.16 -0.96 34.81
CA PHE A 23 24.87 0.33 34.80
C PHE A 23 25.93 0.47 35.90
N ASN A 24 25.73 -0.15 37.09
CA ASN A 24 26.71 -0.10 38.15
C ASN A 24 28.01 -0.89 37.80
N CYS A 25 27.94 -1.97 37.04
CA CYS A 25 29.11 -2.79 36.70
C CYS A 25 30.08 -2.05 35.77
N ASP A 26 29.57 -1.29 34.79
CA ASP A 26 30.41 -0.61 33.79
C ASP A 26 31.11 0.64 34.35
N ILE A 27 30.44 1.39 35.21
CA ILE A 27 31.02 2.58 35.88
C ILE A 27 32.12 2.20 36.85
N ILE A 28 31.95 1.12 37.64
CA ILE A 28 32.95 0.63 38.60
C ILE A 28 34.18 0.08 37.87
N THR A 29 33.98 -0.57 36.73
CA THR A 29 35.10 -1.11 35.88
C THR A 29 35.88 0.01 35.22
N PHE A 30 35.25 1.08 34.76
CA PHE A 30 35.89 2.26 34.21
C PHE A 30 36.70 3.05 35.23
N MET A 31 36.22 3.16 36.48
CA MET A 31 36.91 3.82 37.59
C MET A 31 38.17 3.07 38.05
N LYS A 32 38.18 1.75 38.04
CA LYS A 32 39.36 0.93 38.42
C LYS A 32 40.54 1.00 37.42
N LYS A 33 40.29 1.32 36.18
CA LYS A 33 41.33 1.35 35.10
C LYS A 33 42.16 2.64 35.05
N LYS A 34 41.83 3.71 35.82
CA LYS A 34 42.48 5.03 35.82
C LYS A 34 43.20 5.43 37.11
N SER A 35 43.44 4.54 38.06
CA SER A 35 44.11 4.87 39.32
C SER A 35 45.63 4.68 39.30
N GLY A 36 46.32 5.39 38.41
CA GLY A 36 47.78 5.43 38.39
C GLY A 36 48.29 6.86 38.23
N LYS A 37 48.84 7.43 39.30
CA LYS A 37 49.56 8.74 39.42
C LYS A 37 48.76 10.02 39.54
N ASN A 38 48.66 10.56 40.70
CA ASN A 38 48.56 11.93 41.26
C ASN A 38 47.46 12.12 42.28
N ARG A 39 47.80 11.97 43.58
CA ARG A 39 46.79 11.95 44.69
C ARG A 39 46.11 13.28 45.03
N LYS A 40 46.60 14.45 44.63
CA LYS A 40 45.96 15.73 45.03
C LYS A 40 44.96 16.28 44.01
N HIS A 41 45.09 15.97 42.71
CA HIS A 41 44.13 16.41 41.71
C HIS A 41 42.91 15.49 41.62
N ASN A 42 42.99 14.28 42.13
CA ASN A 42 41.94 13.26 42.05
C ASN A 42 40.77 13.48 43.01
N ARG A 43 40.94 14.23 44.15
CA ARG A 43 39.83 14.43 45.10
C ARG A 43 38.77 15.44 44.62
N ALA A 44 39.16 16.46 43.88
CA ALA A 44 38.22 17.45 43.33
C ALA A 44 37.41 16.83 42.17
N ASN A 45 38.12 16.12 41.28
CA ASN A 45 37.49 15.44 40.14
C ASN A 45 36.54 14.29 40.61
N ALA A 46 36.90 13.53 41.65
CA ALA A 46 36.02 12.50 42.19
C ALA A 46 34.73 13.07 42.79
N ARG A 47 34.77 14.26 43.41
CA ARG A 47 33.57 14.97 43.90
C ARG A 47 32.71 15.51 42.76
N PHE A 48 33.35 16.01 41.67
CA PHE A 48 32.65 16.48 40.48
C PHE A 48 31.94 15.34 39.79
N TYR A 49 32.60 14.22 39.50
CA TYR A 49 31.99 13.06 38.87
C TYR A 49 30.88 12.43 39.73
N LYS A 50 31.02 12.35 41.03
CA LYS A 50 29.94 11.91 41.92
C LYS A 50 28.69 12.82 41.86
N ARG A 51 28.89 14.13 41.80
CA ARG A 51 27.76 15.05 41.62
C ARG A 51 27.11 14.93 40.24
N LEU A 52 27.91 14.78 39.20
CA LEU A 52 27.41 14.60 37.82
C LEU A 52 26.61 13.30 37.71
N THR A 53 27.10 12.19 38.28
CA THR A 53 26.38 10.92 38.30
C THR A 53 25.06 11.05 39.07
N LEU A 54 25.04 11.76 40.19
CA LEU A 54 23.81 11.96 40.94
C LEU A 54 22.78 12.77 40.14
N ILE A 55 23.21 13.84 39.48
CA ILE A 55 22.33 14.65 38.62
C ILE A 55 21.80 13.83 37.43
N CYS A 56 22.63 13.00 36.81
CA CYS A 56 22.18 12.13 35.73
C CYS A 56 21.13 11.11 36.18
N VAL A 57 21.30 10.54 37.37
CA VAL A 57 20.32 9.59 37.96
C VAL A 57 19.01 10.31 38.30
N GLU A 58 19.08 11.52 38.85
CA GLU A 58 17.88 12.31 39.14
C GLU A 58 17.12 12.71 37.88
N VAL A 59 17.83 13.12 36.81
CA VAL A 59 17.22 13.46 35.51
C VAL A 59 16.58 12.22 34.87
N PHE A 60 17.27 11.06 34.90
CA PHE A 60 16.70 9.82 34.40
C PHE A 60 15.46 9.38 35.16
N ALA A 61 15.48 9.50 36.50
CA ALA A 61 14.30 9.19 37.33
C ALA A 61 13.13 10.14 37.00
N LEU A 62 13.41 11.42 36.78
CA LEU A 62 12.37 12.40 36.39
C LEU A 62 11.76 12.09 35.03
N VAL A 63 12.58 11.75 34.02
CA VAL A 63 12.12 11.36 32.68
C VAL A 63 11.29 10.08 32.74
N ALA A 64 11.69 9.10 33.56
CA ALA A 64 10.93 7.87 33.73
C ALA A 64 9.57 8.13 34.42
N ILE A 65 9.53 9.01 35.41
CA ILE A 65 8.27 9.38 36.09
C ILE A 65 7.33 10.11 35.12
N VAL A 66 7.86 11.04 34.32
CA VAL A 66 7.05 11.77 33.31
C VAL A 66 6.53 10.81 32.25
N GLY A 67 7.37 9.88 31.77
CA GLY A 67 6.95 8.87 30.80
C GLY A 67 5.84 7.95 31.32
N VAL A 68 5.97 7.46 32.54
CA VAL A 68 4.92 6.64 33.19
C VAL A 68 3.65 7.46 33.42
N SER A 69 3.78 8.74 33.81
CA SER A 69 2.61 9.61 34.01
C SER A 69 1.86 9.89 32.72
N LEU A 70 2.56 10.06 31.59
CA LEU A 70 1.94 10.23 30.27
C LEU A 70 1.20 8.97 29.82
N VAL A 71 1.79 7.80 30.00
CA VAL A 71 1.14 6.51 29.68
C VAL A 71 -0.10 6.29 30.54
N LEU A 72 -0.06 6.65 31.83
CA LEU A 72 -1.21 6.53 32.73
C LEU A 72 -2.32 7.55 32.40
N LEU A 73 -1.96 8.76 31.93
CA LEU A 73 -2.92 9.75 31.45
C LEU A 73 -3.61 9.27 30.16
N GLN A 74 -2.86 8.74 29.20
CA GLN A 74 -3.43 8.18 27.98
C GLN A 74 -4.36 6.98 28.25
N ALA A 75 -3.96 6.08 29.17
CA ALA A 75 -4.81 4.97 29.57
C ALA A 75 -6.10 5.44 30.28
N SER A 76 -6.03 6.50 31.09
CA SER A 76 -7.19 7.10 31.75
C SER A 76 -8.13 7.82 30.79
N GLU A 77 -7.60 8.48 29.76
CA GLU A 77 -8.41 9.08 28.69
C GLU A 77 -9.10 8.01 27.84
N GLN A 78 -8.42 6.93 27.48
CA GLN A 78 -9.04 5.79 26.79
C GLN A 78 -10.14 5.13 27.62
N GLU A 79 -9.94 4.98 28.92
CA GLU A 79 -10.94 4.40 29.81
C GLU A 79 -12.16 5.32 29.98
N GLN A 80 -11.97 6.65 30.00
CA GLN A 80 -13.07 7.62 30.02
C GLN A 80 -13.83 7.67 28.70
N VAL A 81 -13.15 7.58 27.58
CA VAL A 81 -13.77 7.53 26.25
C VAL A 81 -14.56 6.23 26.08
N SER A 82 -14.01 5.09 26.51
CA SER A 82 -14.73 3.81 26.42
C SER A 82 -15.96 3.78 27.36
N ALA A 83 -15.88 4.36 28.55
CA ALA A 83 -17.02 4.47 29.46
C ALA A 83 -18.12 5.41 28.95
N GLN A 84 -17.75 6.52 28.29
CA GLN A 84 -18.71 7.42 27.64
C GLN A 84 -19.37 6.78 26.41
N LEU A 85 -18.65 5.92 25.67
CA LEU A 85 -19.18 5.16 24.55
C LEU A 85 -20.12 4.04 25.00
N GLU A 86 -19.82 3.38 26.12
CA GLU A 86 -20.70 2.36 26.74
C GLU A 86 -21.99 2.98 27.29
N GLU A 87 -21.91 4.18 27.88
CA GLU A 87 -23.09 4.93 28.37
C GLU A 87 -23.95 5.48 27.23
N ALA A 88 -23.36 5.74 26.06
CA ALA A 88 -24.03 6.12 24.83
C ALA A 88 -24.62 4.93 24.05
N GLY A 89 -24.40 3.69 24.49
CA GLY A 89 -24.85 2.47 23.80
C GLY A 89 -24.10 2.18 22.49
N VAL A 90 -22.91 2.80 22.34
CA VAL A 90 -22.05 2.65 21.15
C VAL A 90 -20.89 1.75 21.56
N THR A 91 -20.88 0.50 21.11
CA THR A 91 -19.71 -0.37 21.28
C THR A 91 -18.60 0.04 20.30
N ALA A 92 -17.34 -0.18 20.65
CA ALA A 92 -16.17 0.17 19.81
C ALA A 92 -16.27 -0.45 18.38
N GLU A 93 -16.99 -1.56 18.24
CA GLU A 93 -17.35 -2.16 16.94
C GLU A 93 -18.20 -1.25 16.06
N LEU A 94 -19.01 -0.34 16.64
CA LEU A 94 -19.92 0.54 15.87
C LEU A 94 -19.20 1.77 15.29
N LEU A 95 -18.08 2.20 15.84
CA LEU A 95 -17.34 3.39 15.35
C LEU A 95 -16.32 3.07 14.24
N ILE A 96 -15.84 1.84 14.18
CA ILE A 96 -15.06 1.33 13.07
C ILE A 96 -15.99 0.86 11.94
N GLY A 97 -17.27 0.53 12.29
CA GLY A 97 -18.23 -0.15 11.43
C GLY A 97 -19.06 0.71 10.49
N THR A 98 -19.18 2.04 10.67
CA THR A 98 -20.23 2.77 9.93
C THR A 98 -19.80 3.38 8.58
N ASN A 99 -18.50 3.34 8.21
CA ASN A 99 -18.06 3.77 6.88
C ASN A 99 -17.18 2.77 6.12
N VAL A 100 -16.60 1.79 6.80
CA VAL A 100 -15.76 0.75 6.19
C VAL A 100 -16.54 -0.55 5.99
N SER A 101 -17.58 -0.78 6.83
CA SER A 101 -18.32 -2.05 6.84
C SER A 101 -19.42 -2.14 5.78
N ASP A 102 -20.01 -1.01 5.33
CA ASP A 102 -21.14 -1.09 4.42
C ASP A 102 -20.75 -1.67 3.04
N ARG A 103 -19.50 -1.48 2.60
CA ARG A 103 -19.02 -2.09 1.35
C ARG A 103 -18.36 -3.46 1.54
N ALA A 104 -17.72 -3.71 2.68
CA ALA A 104 -17.18 -5.04 3.00
C ALA A 104 -18.25 -6.01 3.52
N GLN A 105 -19.40 -5.50 4.03
CA GLN A 105 -20.48 -6.31 4.60
C GLN A 105 -21.67 -6.52 3.65
N ASP A 106 -21.93 -5.62 2.67
CA ASP A 106 -23.01 -5.83 1.70
C ASP A 106 -22.71 -6.94 0.66
N HIS A 107 -21.48 -7.47 0.68
CA HIS A 107 -21.04 -8.52 -0.23
C HIS A 107 -20.37 -9.70 0.51
N ASN A 108 -20.88 -10.07 1.67
CA ASN A 108 -20.47 -11.33 2.30
C ASN A 108 -21.00 -12.51 1.46
N THR A 109 -20.06 -13.28 0.87
CA THR A 109 -20.35 -14.59 0.33
C THR A 109 -21.13 -15.40 1.38
N THR A 110 -22.32 -15.88 1.04
CA THR A 110 -23.16 -16.61 1.98
C THR A 110 -22.50 -17.96 2.34
N GLN A 111 -22.86 -18.54 3.50
CA GLN A 111 -22.35 -19.85 3.89
C GLN A 111 -22.70 -20.91 2.83
N GLU A 112 -23.86 -20.78 2.17
CA GLU A 112 -24.30 -21.69 1.10
C GLU A 112 -23.41 -21.56 -0.16
N GLU A 113 -23.02 -20.35 -0.54
CA GLU A 113 -22.07 -20.09 -1.63
C GLU A 113 -20.67 -20.63 -1.30
N MET A 114 -20.20 -20.45 -0.06
CA MET A 114 -18.93 -21.01 0.39
C MET A 114 -18.93 -22.56 0.35
N ASP A 115 -20.04 -23.19 0.73
CA ASP A 115 -20.15 -24.65 0.76
C ASP A 115 -20.16 -25.27 -0.66
N THR A 116 -20.52 -24.50 -1.70
CA THR A 116 -20.52 -24.95 -3.10
C THR A 116 -19.28 -24.57 -3.88
N SER A 117 -18.49 -23.61 -3.41
CA SER A 117 -17.28 -23.12 -4.06
C SER A 117 -16.15 -24.16 -4.09
N ARG A 118 -15.39 -24.20 -5.19
CA ARG A 118 -14.10 -24.94 -5.28
C ARG A 118 -13.12 -24.51 -4.19
N TYR A 119 -13.21 -23.28 -3.74
CA TYR A 119 -12.36 -22.65 -2.74
C TYR A 119 -13.00 -22.60 -1.35
N GLY A 120 -14.21 -23.17 -1.15
CA GLY A 120 -14.93 -23.09 0.10
C GLY A 120 -14.15 -23.61 1.31
N ALA A 121 -13.44 -24.73 1.14
CA ALA A 121 -12.58 -25.27 2.20
C ALA A 121 -11.39 -24.37 2.54
N GLU A 122 -10.83 -23.66 1.54
CA GLU A 122 -9.73 -22.70 1.72
C GLU A 122 -10.24 -21.45 2.42
N LEU A 123 -11.38 -20.92 1.98
CA LEU A 123 -12.01 -19.72 2.54
C LEU A 123 -12.52 -19.91 3.98
N ALA A 124 -12.86 -21.15 4.36
CA ALA A 124 -13.27 -21.49 5.71
C ALA A 124 -12.11 -21.49 6.73
N ASP A 125 -10.84 -21.51 6.27
CA ASP A 125 -9.66 -21.41 7.13
C ASP A 125 -9.17 -19.95 7.18
N GLU A 126 -9.74 -19.17 8.08
CA GLU A 126 -9.43 -17.74 8.26
C GLU A 126 -7.93 -17.48 8.48
N GLU A 127 -7.24 -18.33 9.27
CA GLU A 127 -5.82 -18.18 9.54
C GLU A 127 -4.97 -18.47 8.29
N TYR A 128 -5.39 -19.44 7.49
CA TYR A 128 -4.77 -19.72 6.20
C TYR A 128 -4.98 -18.56 5.23
N CYS A 129 -6.21 -18.04 5.11
CA CYS A 129 -6.55 -16.91 4.26
C CYS A 129 -5.74 -15.67 4.65
N LYS A 130 -5.72 -15.31 5.92
CA LYS A 130 -4.94 -14.18 6.44
C LYS A 130 -3.45 -14.35 6.14
N ARG A 131 -2.87 -15.51 6.44
CA ARG A 131 -1.46 -15.79 6.17
C ARG A 131 -1.11 -15.74 4.70
N ASN A 132 -2.01 -16.16 3.82
CA ASN A 132 -1.80 -16.22 2.38
C ASN A 132 -2.40 -15.04 1.62
N ARG A 133 -2.99 -14.05 2.32
CA ARG A 133 -3.58 -12.83 1.75
C ARG A 133 -4.69 -13.16 0.74
N ILE A 134 -5.62 -14.05 1.13
CA ILE A 134 -6.76 -14.51 0.32
C ILE A 134 -8.02 -13.85 0.86
N TYR A 135 -8.78 -13.23 -0.01
CA TYR A 135 -10.00 -12.48 0.30
C TYR A 135 -11.16 -13.02 -0.51
N ALA A 136 -12.27 -13.34 0.15
CA ALA A 136 -13.53 -13.60 -0.56
C ALA A 136 -14.11 -12.27 -1.04
N LYS A 137 -14.68 -12.27 -2.26
CA LYS A 137 -15.32 -11.09 -2.84
C LYS A 137 -16.63 -11.50 -3.51
N ALA A 138 -17.72 -10.90 -3.08
CA ALA A 138 -18.98 -11.04 -3.79
C ALA A 138 -18.97 -10.19 -5.08
N THR A 139 -19.73 -10.61 -6.06
CA THR A 139 -19.81 -10.00 -7.38
C THR A 139 -21.20 -9.45 -7.66
N ILE A 140 -21.28 -8.48 -8.55
CA ILE A 140 -22.53 -7.88 -9.02
C ILE A 140 -23.28 -8.86 -9.95
N SER A 141 -22.51 -9.65 -10.72
CA SER A 141 -23.02 -10.67 -11.66
C SER A 141 -22.58 -12.07 -11.23
N GLU A 142 -23.43 -13.07 -11.40
CA GLU A 142 -23.08 -14.48 -11.23
C GLU A 142 -22.35 -15.07 -12.46
N GLU A 143 -22.37 -14.37 -13.61
CA GLU A 143 -21.85 -14.87 -14.87
C GLU A 143 -20.37 -14.49 -15.10
N GLU A 144 -19.94 -13.35 -14.54
CA GLU A 144 -18.61 -12.80 -14.74
C GLU A 144 -18.13 -12.01 -13.53
N VAL A 145 -16.82 -11.83 -13.42
CA VAL A 145 -16.17 -10.93 -12.47
C VAL A 145 -15.62 -9.74 -13.25
N VAL A 146 -16.00 -8.54 -12.85
CA VAL A 146 -15.54 -7.29 -13.46
C VAL A 146 -14.39 -6.71 -12.64
N LEU A 147 -13.20 -6.71 -13.23
CA LEU A 147 -12.01 -6.08 -12.70
C LEU A 147 -11.87 -4.69 -13.28
N ALA A 148 -11.48 -3.71 -12.47
CA ALA A 148 -11.15 -2.37 -12.94
C ALA A 148 -9.75 -1.95 -12.49
N PHE A 149 -9.09 -1.15 -13.34
CA PHE A 149 -7.76 -0.62 -13.07
C PHE A 149 -7.72 0.86 -13.43
N ALA A 150 -7.05 1.65 -12.59
CA ALA A 150 -6.67 3.02 -12.90
C ALA A 150 -5.16 3.19 -12.73
N GLY A 151 -4.61 4.28 -13.24
CA GLY A 151 -3.18 4.58 -13.11
C GLY A 151 -2.81 5.28 -11.81
N ASP A 152 -1.92 6.27 -11.92
CA ASP A 152 -1.28 6.90 -10.77
C ASP A 152 -2.23 7.82 -10.00
N VAL A 153 -2.27 7.62 -8.68
CA VAL A 153 -3.00 8.46 -7.73
C VAL A 153 -2.04 8.96 -6.65
N SER A 154 -2.18 10.25 -6.28
CA SER A 154 -1.39 10.82 -5.20
C SER A 154 -2.24 11.72 -4.29
N PHE A 155 -2.20 11.44 -2.98
CA PHE A 155 -2.74 12.29 -1.91
C PHE A 155 -1.63 13.12 -1.24
N ALA A 156 -0.53 13.42 -1.97
CA ALA A 156 0.64 14.07 -1.42
C ALA A 156 0.34 15.48 -0.91
N GLU A 157 0.68 15.75 0.35
CA GLU A 157 0.51 17.05 0.97
C GLU A 157 1.41 18.11 0.31
N GLY A 158 0.90 19.33 0.26
CA GLY A 158 1.62 20.46 -0.37
C GLY A 158 1.46 20.52 -1.89
N TYR A 159 0.83 19.54 -2.52
CA TYR A 159 0.56 19.54 -3.96
C TYR A 159 -0.86 20.03 -4.28
N ALA A 160 -1.07 20.37 -5.57
CA ALA A 160 -2.30 21.03 -6.04
C ALA A 160 -3.56 20.19 -5.81
N ASN A 161 -3.47 18.88 -5.96
CA ASN A 161 -4.57 17.95 -5.81
C ASN A 161 -5.13 17.94 -4.37
N VAL A 162 -4.29 17.89 -3.34
CA VAL A 162 -4.74 17.96 -1.94
C VAL A 162 -5.31 19.35 -1.61
N GLY A 163 -4.71 20.42 -2.16
CA GLY A 163 -5.28 21.77 -2.05
C GLY A 163 -6.68 21.88 -2.69
N ALA A 164 -6.89 21.23 -3.83
CA ALA A 164 -8.18 21.19 -4.51
C ALA A 164 -9.20 20.31 -3.76
N LEU A 165 -8.77 19.20 -3.17
CA LEU A 165 -9.59 18.35 -2.31
C LEU A 165 -10.12 19.14 -1.09
N ALA A 166 -9.24 19.90 -0.43
CA ALA A 166 -9.64 20.75 0.70
C ALA A 166 -10.69 21.80 0.29
N GLN A 167 -10.61 22.33 -0.94
CA GLN A 167 -11.62 23.26 -1.49
C GLN A 167 -12.94 22.58 -1.88
N ARG A 168 -12.98 21.25 -1.91
CA ARG A 168 -14.14 20.40 -2.20
C ARG A 168 -14.64 19.68 -0.94
N ASP A 169 -14.64 20.42 0.18
CA ASP A 169 -15.09 19.94 1.50
C ASP A 169 -14.31 18.75 2.08
N GLY A 170 -13.13 18.45 1.52
CA GLY A 170 -12.32 17.29 1.92
C GLY A 170 -12.94 15.95 1.52
N ASP A 171 -13.93 15.95 0.64
CA ASP A 171 -14.55 14.74 0.11
C ASP A 171 -13.93 14.40 -1.25
N ILE A 172 -13.20 13.29 -1.30
CA ILE A 172 -12.50 12.84 -2.52
C ILE A 172 -13.48 12.56 -3.67
N ARG A 173 -14.73 12.18 -3.37
CA ARG A 173 -15.76 11.94 -4.37
C ARG A 173 -16.06 13.18 -5.21
N ASN A 174 -15.91 14.37 -4.64
CA ASN A 174 -16.05 15.65 -5.36
C ASN A 174 -14.90 15.92 -6.35
N CYS A 175 -13.83 15.13 -6.31
CA CYS A 175 -12.72 15.17 -7.26
C CYS A 175 -12.93 14.29 -8.49
N PHE A 176 -14.08 13.62 -8.58
CA PHE A 176 -14.50 12.82 -9.72
C PHE A 176 -15.91 13.29 -10.17
N ASP A 177 -16.28 13.01 -11.41
CA ASP A 177 -17.69 13.13 -11.77
C ASP A 177 -18.48 11.85 -11.40
N GLU A 178 -19.79 11.93 -11.48
CA GLU A 178 -20.68 10.82 -11.11
C GLU A 178 -20.47 9.57 -11.99
N PHE A 179 -20.06 9.77 -13.24
CA PHE A 179 -19.85 8.66 -14.18
C PHE A 179 -18.54 7.94 -13.87
N VAL A 180 -17.44 8.67 -13.60
CA VAL A 180 -16.18 8.06 -13.14
C VAL A 180 -16.38 7.31 -11.84
N LEU A 181 -17.10 7.90 -10.86
CA LEU A 181 -17.41 7.24 -9.60
C LEU A 181 -18.21 5.95 -9.84
N LYS A 182 -19.19 6.00 -10.75
CA LYS A 182 -19.96 4.83 -11.11
C LYS A 182 -19.10 3.73 -11.73
N GLU A 183 -18.21 4.05 -12.68
CA GLU A 183 -17.32 3.06 -13.29
C GLU A 183 -16.38 2.39 -12.29
N MET A 184 -15.87 3.17 -11.30
CA MET A 184 -15.07 2.63 -10.20
C MET A 184 -15.91 1.73 -9.28
N GLN A 185 -17.17 2.10 -9.04
CA GLN A 185 -18.07 1.42 -8.11
C GLN A 185 -18.78 0.20 -8.69
N ASP A 186 -18.95 0.14 -10.00
CA ASP A 186 -19.56 -0.99 -10.70
C ASP A 186 -18.54 -2.12 -10.96
N ALA A 187 -17.29 -1.96 -10.57
CA ALA A 187 -16.31 -3.04 -10.61
C ALA A 187 -16.41 -3.92 -9.36
N ASP A 188 -16.25 -5.22 -9.54
CA ASP A 188 -16.17 -6.15 -8.41
C ASP A 188 -14.84 -5.98 -7.66
N ILE A 189 -13.73 -5.76 -8.38
CA ILE A 189 -12.41 -5.51 -7.80
C ILE A 189 -11.77 -4.33 -8.52
N PHE A 190 -11.50 -3.24 -7.81
CA PHE A 190 -10.85 -2.05 -8.35
C PHE A 190 -9.46 -1.85 -7.77
N MET A 191 -8.46 -1.74 -8.66
CA MET A 191 -7.04 -1.54 -8.34
C MET A 191 -6.50 -0.23 -8.93
N LEU A 192 -5.60 0.44 -8.18
CA LEU A 192 -4.82 1.59 -8.66
C LEU A 192 -3.40 1.62 -8.09
N ASN A 193 -2.53 2.49 -8.60
CA ASN A 193 -1.22 2.77 -8.04
C ASN A 193 -1.30 3.87 -6.98
N ASN A 194 -0.96 3.53 -5.73
CA ASN A 194 -0.81 4.46 -4.62
C ASN A 194 0.62 5.01 -4.62
N GLU A 195 0.85 6.10 -5.37
CA GLU A 195 2.19 6.61 -5.67
C GLU A 195 2.66 7.68 -4.67
N PHE A 196 2.60 7.34 -3.41
CA PHE A 196 3.07 8.15 -2.28
C PHE A 196 3.09 7.30 -1.02
N PRO A 197 3.88 7.64 0.01
CA PRO A 197 3.79 7.00 1.32
C PRO A 197 2.75 7.69 2.21
N TYR A 198 2.11 6.90 3.08
CA TYR A 198 1.36 7.39 4.25
C TYR A 198 2.32 7.54 5.42
N THR A 199 2.68 8.77 5.80
CA THR A 199 3.55 9.02 6.95
C THR A 199 3.48 10.48 7.41
N ASP A 200 3.59 10.67 8.72
CA ASP A 200 3.88 11.97 9.35
C ASP A 200 5.35 12.06 9.81
N ARG A 201 6.18 11.08 9.44
CA ARG A 201 7.56 10.92 9.91
C ARG A 201 8.56 10.88 8.78
N GLY A 202 9.83 10.91 9.13
CA GLY A 202 10.92 10.86 8.17
C GLY A 202 11.33 12.23 7.64
N THR A 203 12.20 12.23 6.66
CA THR A 203 12.69 13.42 5.96
C THR A 203 12.72 13.12 4.47
N PRO A 204 12.46 14.12 3.61
CA PRO A 204 12.53 13.92 2.16
C PRO A 204 13.88 13.34 1.74
N THR A 205 13.85 12.40 0.83
CA THR A 205 15.06 11.80 0.25
C THR A 205 15.91 12.88 -0.42
N GLU A 206 17.17 13.01 0.03
CA GLU A 206 18.08 14.04 -0.48
C GLU A 206 18.36 13.85 -1.98
N GLY A 207 18.31 14.94 -2.74
CA GLY A 207 18.57 14.93 -4.18
C GLY A 207 17.39 14.50 -5.04
N LYS A 208 16.28 14.03 -4.48
CA LYS A 208 15.07 13.71 -5.22
C LYS A 208 14.26 14.97 -5.49
N THR A 209 13.88 15.19 -6.75
CA THR A 209 13.19 16.43 -7.19
C THR A 209 11.77 16.52 -6.64
N PHE A 210 11.04 15.41 -6.65
CA PHE A 210 9.69 15.30 -6.14
C PHE A 210 9.66 14.27 -5.03
N THR A 211 9.19 14.67 -3.86
CA THR A 211 8.99 13.79 -2.72
C THR A 211 7.58 13.93 -2.22
N PHE A 212 6.89 12.83 -2.08
CA PHE A 212 5.48 12.75 -1.71
C PHE A 212 5.33 12.18 -0.31
N HIS A 213 4.35 12.65 0.42
CA HIS A 213 3.83 12.01 1.62
C HIS A 213 2.38 12.43 1.85
N SER A 214 1.62 11.57 2.49
CA SER A 214 0.25 11.83 2.90
C SER A 214 0.06 11.41 4.34
N LYS A 215 -0.89 12.03 5.02
CA LYS A 215 -1.25 11.61 6.37
C LYS A 215 -1.88 10.22 6.38
N PRO A 216 -1.62 9.38 7.41
CA PRO A 216 -2.23 8.05 7.53
C PRO A 216 -3.76 8.05 7.45
N GLU A 217 -4.44 9.05 8.05
CA GLU A 217 -5.89 9.19 8.01
C GLU A 217 -6.49 9.33 6.61
N ASN A 218 -5.68 9.71 5.61
CA ASN A 218 -6.12 9.85 4.23
C ASN A 218 -6.32 8.51 3.50
N VAL A 219 -5.93 7.39 4.11
CA VAL A 219 -6.23 6.04 3.59
C VAL A 219 -7.74 5.82 3.37
N LYS A 220 -8.60 6.50 4.14
CA LYS A 220 -10.06 6.47 3.95
C LYS A 220 -10.51 6.85 2.54
N TYR A 221 -9.75 7.72 1.84
CA TYR A 221 -10.10 8.13 0.49
C TYR A 221 -10.06 6.98 -0.51
N LEU A 222 -9.25 5.96 -0.28
CA LEU A 222 -9.26 4.75 -1.11
C LEU A 222 -10.63 4.06 -1.04
N TYR A 223 -11.20 3.93 0.16
CA TYR A 223 -12.54 3.37 0.34
C TYR A 223 -13.64 4.25 -0.25
N ASP A 224 -13.54 5.58 -0.06
CA ASP A 224 -14.49 6.53 -0.65
C ASP A 224 -14.49 6.48 -2.19
N MET A 225 -13.34 6.11 -2.79
CA MET A 225 -13.21 5.86 -4.23
C MET A 225 -13.68 4.45 -4.63
N GLY A 226 -13.82 3.54 -3.68
CA GLY A 226 -14.20 2.15 -3.95
C GLY A 226 -13.04 1.24 -4.33
N VAL A 227 -11.84 1.58 -3.90
CA VAL A 227 -10.63 0.77 -4.14
C VAL A 227 -10.64 -0.47 -3.26
N ASP A 228 -10.29 -1.62 -3.84
CA ASP A 228 -10.19 -2.92 -3.18
C ASP A 228 -8.75 -3.35 -2.94
N ILE A 229 -7.83 -2.87 -3.76
CA ILE A 229 -6.41 -3.20 -3.66
C ILE A 229 -5.55 -2.09 -4.26
N VAL A 230 -4.36 -1.85 -3.70
CA VAL A 230 -3.41 -0.88 -4.25
C VAL A 230 -2.06 -1.51 -4.58
N SER A 231 -1.41 -0.99 -5.64
CA SER A 231 0.02 -1.17 -5.84
C SER A 231 0.77 -0.16 -4.97
N VAL A 232 1.81 -0.62 -4.29
CA VAL A 232 2.81 0.21 -3.61
C VAL A 232 4.24 -0.06 -4.13
N ALA A 233 4.34 -0.79 -5.25
CA ALA A 233 5.61 -1.03 -5.93
C ALA A 233 5.93 0.13 -6.87
N ASN A 234 6.33 1.28 -6.35
CA ASN A 234 6.65 2.46 -7.13
C ASN A 234 7.87 3.19 -6.57
N ASN A 235 8.34 4.21 -7.29
CA ASN A 235 9.50 4.99 -6.91
C ASN A 235 9.23 6.04 -5.81
N HIS A 236 7.97 6.18 -5.34
CA HIS A 236 7.60 7.22 -4.37
C HIS A 236 7.26 6.70 -2.96
N VAL A 237 6.95 5.43 -2.77
CA VAL A 237 6.58 4.90 -1.44
C VAL A 237 7.70 5.02 -0.39
N TYR A 238 8.95 5.23 -0.82
CA TYR A 238 10.14 5.38 0.03
C TYR A 238 10.64 6.83 0.14
N ASP A 239 9.86 7.81 -0.27
CA ASP A 239 10.27 9.21 -0.42
C ASP A 239 10.74 9.88 0.88
N TYR A 240 10.30 9.41 2.02
CA TYR A 240 10.71 9.87 3.34
C TYR A 240 11.53 8.80 4.10
N GLY A 241 12.21 7.92 3.36
CA GLY A 241 13.07 6.85 3.87
C GLY A 241 12.29 5.60 4.31
N GLU A 242 12.99 4.65 4.92
CA GLU A 242 12.42 3.36 5.35
C GLU A 242 11.18 3.54 6.24
N ILE A 243 11.19 4.57 7.10
CA ILE A 243 10.10 4.85 8.00
C ILE A 243 8.80 5.15 7.25
N SER A 244 8.86 5.84 6.10
CA SER A 244 7.68 6.16 5.31
C SER A 244 7.08 4.92 4.65
N LEU A 245 7.90 4.00 4.19
CA LEU A 245 7.43 2.71 3.70
C LEU A 245 6.77 1.91 4.82
N LEU A 246 7.42 1.78 5.98
CA LEU A 246 6.89 1.01 7.11
C LEU A 246 5.57 1.59 7.64
N ASP A 247 5.46 2.92 7.69
CA ASP A 247 4.22 3.61 8.05
C ASP A 247 3.11 3.35 7.03
N THR A 248 3.46 3.34 5.74
CA THR A 248 2.51 3.01 4.67
C THR A 248 1.96 1.61 4.81
N LEU A 249 2.84 0.62 5.03
CA LEU A 249 2.41 -0.78 5.22
C LEU A 249 1.49 -0.90 6.46
N ALA A 250 1.88 -0.27 7.58
CA ALA A 250 1.08 -0.28 8.80
C ALA A 250 -0.29 0.40 8.59
N THR A 251 -0.32 1.56 7.91
CA THR A 251 -1.56 2.29 7.61
C THR A 251 -2.52 1.45 6.76
N LEU A 252 -2.02 0.79 5.71
CA LEU A 252 -2.84 -0.07 4.85
C LEU A 252 -3.33 -1.32 5.61
N GLU A 253 -2.48 -1.93 6.45
CA GLU A 253 -2.84 -3.08 7.28
C GLU A 253 -3.90 -2.72 8.33
N GLU A 254 -3.74 -1.60 9.05
CA GLU A 254 -4.68 -1.10 10.03
C GLU A 254 -6.04 -0.75 9.41
N ALA A 255 -6.01 -0.21 8.19
CA ALA A 255 -7.20 0.05 7.41
C ALA A 255 -7.80 -1.21 6.76
N ALA A 256 -7.17 -2.38 6.87
CA ALA A 256 -7.54 -3.59 6.15
C ALA A 256 -7.59 -3.42 4.61
N MET A 257 -6.79 -2.49 4.05
CA MET A 257 -6.66 -2.27 2.62
C MET A 257 -5.61 -3.23 2.02
N PRO A 258 -5.98 -4.17 1.16
CA PRO A 258 -5.04 -5.03 0.47
C PRO A 258 -4.03 -4.24 -0.36
N TYR A 259 -2.77 -4.66 -0.34
CA TYR A 259 -1.70 -4.04 -1.12
C TYR A 259 -0.72 -5.08 -1.65
N VAL A 260 -0.01 -4.76 -2.73
CA VAL A 260 1.03 -5.60 -3.35
C VAL A 260 2.27 -4.78 -3.69
N GLY A 261 3.42 -5.47 -3.73
CA GLY A 261 4.65 -4.93 -4.30
C GLY A 261 5.61 -4.23 -3.34
N ALA A 262 5.36 -4.27 -2.03
CA ALA A 262 6.30 -3.84 -1.01
C ALA A 262 6.15 -4.67 0.27
N GLY A 263 7.18 -4.66 1.12
CA GLY A 263 7.18 -5.44 2.36
C GLY A 263 8.31 -5.03 3.30
N ARG A 264 8.26 -5.56 4.54
CA ARG A 264 9.31 -5.40 5.55
C ARG A 264 10.58 -6.19 5.20
N ASN A 265 10.44 -7.11 4.26
CA ASN A 265 11.51 -7.91 3.67
C ASN A 265 11.05 -8.41 2.30
N ILE A 266 11.94 -9.12 1.59
CA ILE A 266 11.65 -9.60 0.24
C ILE A 266 10.53 -10.64 0.21
N GLU A 267 10.39 -11.48 1.25
CA GLU A 267 9.33 -12.50 1.31
C GLU A 267 7.93 -11.86 1.39
N GLU A 268 7.80 -10.73 2.10
CA GLU A 268 6.56 -9.94 2.13
C GLU A 268 6.35 -9.17 0.82
N ALA A 269 7.40 -8.54 0.27
CA ALA A 269 7.29 -7.68 -0.90
C ALA A 269 6.86 -8.44 -2.16
N VAL A 270 7.30 -9.69 -2.33
CA VAL A 270 6.95 -10.54 -3.50
C VAL A 270 5.60 -11.23 -3.38
N LYS A 271 4.96 -11.18 -2.20
CA LYS A 271 3.80 -12.01 -1.89
C LYS A 271 2.56 -11.51 -2.65
N PRO A 272 1.91 -12.37 -3.45
CA PRO A 272 0.67 -12.02 -4.12
C PRO A 272 -0.47 -11.76 -3.13
N VAL A 273 -1.48 -11.02 -3.59
CA VAL A 273 -2.82 -10.98 -3.01
C VAL A 273 -3.76 -11.78 -3.89
N TYR A 274 -4.64 -12.55 -3.27
CA TYR A 274 -5.63 -13.35 -3.98
C TYR A 274 -7.04 -12.88 -3.61
N PHE A 275 -7.89 -12.76 -4.62
CA PHE A 275 -9.34 -12.65 -4.43
C PHE A 275 -10.01 -13.90 -4.98
N VAL A 276 -11.02 -14.39 -4.28
CA VAL A 276 -11.93 -15.44 -4.77
C VAL A 276 -13.29 -14.80 -4.98
N ALA A 277 -13.74 -14.79 -6.23
CA ALA A 277 -14.99 -14.19 -6.69
C ALA A 277 -15.62 -15.09 -7.75
N ASN A 278 -16.91 -15.40 -7.67
CA ASN A 278 -17.62 -16.33 -8.57
C ASN A 278 -16.83 -17.64 -8.82
N ASP A 279 -16.28 -18.21 -7.77
CA ASP A 279 -15.48 -19.44 -7.84
C ASP A 279 -14.22 -19.32 -8.75
N ILE A 280 -13.75 -18.10 -8.97
CA ILE A 280 -12.51 -17.79 -9.70
C ILE A 280 -11.53 -17.19 -8.71
N LYS A 281 -10.34 -17.79 -8.62
CA LYS A 281 -9.24 -17.26 -7.79
C LYS A 281 -8.31 -16.42 -8.64
N ILE A 282 -8.21 -15.13 -8.27
CA ILE A 282 -7.50 -14.10 -9.03
C ILE A 282 -6.28 -13.66 -8.23
N ALA A 283 -5.10 -13.77 -8.80
CA ALA A 283 -3.85 -13.33 -8.18
C ALA A 283 -3.46 -11.93 -8.67
N TYR A 284 -3.10 -11.06 -7.73
CA TYR A 284 -2.52 -9.74 -7.99
C TYR A 284 -1.06 -9.73 -7.55
N ILE A 285 -0.19 -9.32 -8.45
CA ILE A 285 1.25 -9.18 -8.24
C ILE A 285 1.64 -7.78 -8.72
N SER A 286 2.47 -7.07 -7.96
CA SER A 286 3.03 -5.81 -8.43
C SER A 286 4.53 -5.75 -8.17
N ALA A 287 5.25 -5.09 -9.10
CA ALA A 287 6.68 -4.83 -9.00
C ALA A 287 7.03 -3.52 -9.71
N THR A 288 8.18 -2.94 -9.39
CA THR A 288 8.70 -1.76 -10.09
C THR A 288 9.97 -2.06 -10.87
N GLN A 289 10.05 -1.47 -12.07
CA GLN A 289 11.26 -1.45 -12.91
C GLN A 289 12.09 -0.18 -12.65
N ILE A 290 11.57 0.78 -11.87
CA ILE A 290 12.23 2.05 -11.63
C ILE A 290 13.29 1.88 -10.54
N GLU A 291 14.51 1.64 -11.00
CA GLU A 291 15.68 1.32 -10.19
C GLU A 291 16.85 2.15 -10.70
N GLN A 292 17.01 3.39 -10.23
CA GLN A 292 18.17 4.18 -10.62
C GLN A 292 19.38 3.81 -9.75
N GLY A 293 20.50 3.46 -10.38
CA GLY A 293 21.65 2.89 -9.69
C GLY A 293 22.38 3.83 -8.75
N ASP A 294 22.57 5.11 -9.15
CA ASP A 294 23.35 6.11 -8.41
C ASP A 294 22.49 7.07 -7.57
N TYR A 295 21.20 7.17 -7.89
CA TYR A 295 20.20 7.93 -7.14
C TYR A 295 19.01 7.02 -6.94
N PRO A 296 18.88 6.36 -5.78
CA PRO A 296 17.79 5.43 -5.57
C PRO A 296 16.47 6.22 -5.48
N ASP A 297 15.70 6.17 -6.57
CA ASP A 297 14.31 6.64 -6.55
C ASP A 297 13.49 5.81 -5.57
N THR A 298 13.92 4.56 -5.33
CA THR A 298 13.33 3.69 -4.32
C THR A 298 14.35 2.67 -3.82
N VAL A 299 14.02 1.98 -2.72
CA VAL A 299 14.85 0.92 -2.12
C VAL A 299 14.15 -0.42 -2.32
N GLY A 300 14.87 -1.39 -2.91
CA GLY A 300 14.38 -2.76 -3.05
C GLY A 300 14.38 -3.51 -1.72
N ALA A 301 13.36 -4.32 -1.51
CA ALA A 301 13.31 -5.22 -0.36
C ALA A 301 14.43 -6.25 -0.41
N GLY A 302 15.07 -6.48 0.73
CA GLY A 302 16.08 -7.51 0.94
C GLY A 302 15.64 -8.55 1.96
N GLU A 303 16.51 -9.50 2.33
CA GLU A 303 16.16 -10.51 3.34
C GLU A 303 15.76 -9.90 4.69
N ASN A 304 16.41 -8.81 5.10
CA ASN A 304 16.21 -8.14 6.39
C ASN A 304 16.03 -6.62 6.23
N THR A 305 15.65 -6.15 5.06
CA THR A 305 15.44 -4.73 4.75
C THR A 305 14.10 -4.52 4.09
N ALA A 306 13.35 -3.55 4.60
CA ALA A 306 12.09 -3.15 4.01
C ALA A 306 12.32 -2.44 2.67
N GLY A 307 11.41 -2.64 1.74
CA GLY A 307 11.51 -2.06 0.41
C GLY A 307 10.40 -2.51 -0.53
N VAL A 308 10.51 -2.06 -1.78
CA VAL A 308 9.61 -2.46 -2.86
C VAL A 308 10.10 -3.73 -3.55
N PHE A 309 9.20 -4.43 -4.23
CA PHE A 309 9.56 -5.51 -5.13
C PHE A 309 10.11 -4.92 -6.43
N ARG A 310 11.40 -5.07 -6.64
CA ARG A 310 12.11 -4.59 -7.84
C ARG A 310 12.19 -5.68 -8.88
N CYS A 311 12.05 -5.30 -10.16
CA CYS A 311 12.04 -6.27 -11.25
C CYS A 311 12.91 -5.90 -12.46
N TRP A 312 13.74 -4.85 -12.38
CA TRP A 312 14.65 -4.50 -13.49
C TRP A 312 15.74 -5.55 -13.70
N ASN A 313 16.43 -5.91 -12.63
CA ASN A 313 17.54 -6.88 -12.63
C ASN A 313 17.26 -8.11 -11.76
N ASP A 314 16.01 -8.40 -11.49
CA ASP A 314 15.59 -9.53 -10.65
C ASP A 314 14.55 -10.37 -11.36
N ASP A 315 14.96 -11.55 -11.84
CA ASP A 315 14.12 -12.52 -12.52
C ASP A 315 13.10 -13.20 -11.57
N ARG A 316 13.14 -12.90 -10.28
CA ARG A 316 12.23 -13.45 -9.25
C ARG A 316 10.77 -13.15 -9.56
N ILE A 317 10.48 -12.03 -10.23
CA ILE A 317 9.11 -11.71 -10.67
C ILE A 317 8.49 -12.83 -11.49
N TYR A 318 9.27 -13.48 -12.36
CA TYR A 318 8.76 -14.57 -13.21
C TYR A 318 8.51 -15.85 -12.40
N ASP A 319 9.31 -16.11 -11.34
CA ASP A 319 9.05 -17.22 -10.42
C ASP A 319 7.79 -16.98 -9.60
N VAL A 320 7.58 -15.74 -9.15
CA VAL A 320 6.35 -15.33 -8.42
C VAL A 320 5.11 -15.51 -9.30
N VAL A 321 5.17 -15.05 -10.57
CA VAL A 321 4.06 -15.21 -11.52
C VAL A 321 3.79 -16.69 -11.80
N ARG A 322 4.83 -17.52 -12.01
CA ARG A 322 4.66 -18.97 -12.18
C ARG A 322 3.98 -19.63 -10.98
N GLY A 323 4.47 -19.30 -9.77
CA GLY A 323 3.88 -19.81 -8.53
C GLY A 323 2.44 -19.36 -8.31
N ALA A 324 2.12 -18.11 -8.69
CA ALA A 324 0.74 -17.62 -8.64
C ALA A 324 -0.15 -18.35 -9.64
N LYS A 325 0.34 -18.62 -10.86
CA LYS A 325 -0.41 -19.36 -11.90
C LYS A 325 -0.71 -20.80 -11.52
N GLU A 326 0.13 -21.43 -10.71
CA GLU A 326 -0.13 -22.76 -10.15
C GLU A 326 -1.23 -22.74 -9.07
N ASN A 327 -1.54 -21.57 -8.50
CA ASN A 327 -2.44 -21.39 -7.36
C ASN A 327 -3.67 -20.50 -7.64
N ALA A 328 -3.80 -19.96 -8.85
CA ALA A 328 -4.91 -19.10 -9.24
C ALA A 328 -5.38 -19.42 -10.68
N ASP A 329 -6.63 -19.07 -10.94
CA ASP A 329 -7.24 -19.22 -12.28
C ASP A 329 -6.82 -18.08 -13.21
N PHE A 330 -6.67 -16.86 -12.67
CA PHE A 330 -6.30 -15.66 -13.41
C PHE A 330 -5.20 -14.87 -12.66
N VAL A 331 -4.14 -14.51 -13.37
CA VAL A 331 -2.95 -13.83 -12.80
C VAL A 331 -2.75 -12.48 -13.45
N ILE A 332 -2.71 -11.45 -12.61
CA ILE A 332 -2.51 -10.05 -13.00
C ILE A 332 -1.12 -9.60 -12.54
N ALA A 333 -0.32 -9.08 -13.47
CA ALA A 333 0.92 -8.40 -13.18
C ALA A 333 0.74 -6.88 -13.37
N TYR A 334 0.82 -6.12 -12.29
CA TYR A 334 0.74 -4.66 -12.28
C TYR A 334 2.15 -4.09 -12.13
N ILE A 335 2.70 -3.44 -13.18
CA ILE A 335 4.13 -3.11 -13.24
C ILE A 335 4.34 -1.61 -13.40
N HIS A 336 5.06 -1.03 -12.44
CA HIS A 336 5.51 0.36 -12.47
C HIS A 336 6.81 0.48 -13.26
N TRP A 337 6.75 0.94 -14.51
CA TRP A 337 7.84 0.84 -15.48
C TRP A 337 7.87 1.96 -16.54
N GLY A 338 8.88 1.91 -17.40
CA GLY A 338 9.00 2.81 -18.55
C GLY A 338 9.77 4.08 -18.24
N THR A 339 9.48 5.14 -19.00
CA THR A 339 10.13 6.45 -18.89
C THR A 339 9.09 7.53 -18.70
N GLU A 340 9.24 8.37 -17.69
CA GLU A 340 8.34 9.50 -17.42
C GLU A 340 8.12 10.36 -18.68
N LEU A 341 6.86 10.73 -18.91
CA LEU A 341 6.39 11.59 -20.01
C LEU A 341 6.72 11.07 -21.40
N SER A 342 7.03 9.78 -21.55
CA SER A 342 7.28 9.15 -22.83
C SER A 342 6.11 8.27 -23.27
N GLU A 343 5.49 8.62 -24.39
CA GLU A 343 4.48 7.77 -25.06
C GLU A 343 5.12 6.55 -25.74
N THR A 344 6.42 6.65 -26.04
CA THR A 344 7.19 5.56 -26.65
C THR A 344 7.65 4.58 -25.56
N LEU A 345 7.40 3.30 -25.79
CA LEU A 345 7.83 2.25 -24.88
C LEU A 345 9.34 2.26 -24.70
N HIS A 346 9.79 2.17 -23.46
CA HIS A 346 11.18 1.84 -23.17
C HIS A 346 11.45 0.39 -23.60
N TRP A 347 12.60 0.12 -24.19
CA TRP A 347 12.92 -1.19 -24.78
C TRP A 347 12.71 -2.37 -23.82
N ALA A 348 12.87 -2.15 -22.50
CA ALA A 348 12.71 -3.19 -21.49
C ALA A 348 11.25 -3.56 -21.23
N GLN A 349 10.28 -2.67 -21.50
CA GLN A 349 8.87 -2.96 -21.25
C GLN A 349 8.36 -4.14 -22.10
N PRO A 350 8.53 -4.15 -23.44
CA PRO A 350 8.10 -5.29 -24.25
C PRO A 350 8.84 -6.61 -23.95
N ASP A 351 10.14 -6.53 -23.63
CA ASP A 351 10.94 -7.70 -23.26
C ASP A 351 10.43 -8.33 -21.95
N GLN A 352 10.19 -7.49 -20.95
CA GLN A 352 9.66 -7.96 -19.67
C GLN A 352 8.22 -8.44 -19.78
N ALA A 353 7.36 -7.74 -20.53
CA ALA A 353 6.00 -8.17 -20.79
C ALA A 353 5.95 -9.58 -21.43
N ALA A 354 6.79 -9.84 -22.42
CA ALA A 354 6.88 -11.15 -23.05
C ALA A 354 7.25 -12.26 -22.05
N LYS A 355 8.20 -11.98 -21.17
CA LYS A 355 8.64 -12.93 -20.12
C LYS A 355 7.57 -13.15 -19.03
N LEU A 356 6.82 -12.10 -18.67
CA LEU A 356 5.69 -12.21 -17.73
C LEU A 356 4.57 -13.08 -18.33
N VAL A 357 4.25 -12.91 -19.61
CA VAL A 357 3.31 -13.77 -20.32
C VAL A 357 3.81 -15.23 -20.39
N GLU A 358 5.09 -15.44 -20.64
CA GLU A 358 5.70 -16.79 -20.62
C GLU A 358 5.68 -17.42 -19.22
N ALA A 359 5.75 -16.61 -18.17
CA ALA A 359 5.63 -17.05 -16.79
C ALA A 359 4.19 -17.39 -16.40
N GLY A 360 3.17 -16.96 -17.14
CA GLY A 360 1.77 -17.27 -16.91
C GLY A 360 0.88 -16.11 -16.49
N ALA A 361 1.30 -14.86 -16.68
CA ALA A 361 0.41 -13.71 -16.53
C ALA A 361 -0.73 -13.78 -17.58
N ASP A 362 -1.96 -13.52 -17.14
CA ASP A 362 -3.16 -13.47 -17.98
C ASP A 362 -3.55 -12.03 -18.34
N LEU A 363 -3.04 -11.05 -17.59
CA LEU A 363 -3.20 -9.62 -17.83
C LEU A 363 -1.96 -8.89 -17.31
N ILE A 364 -1.47 -7.91 -18.07
CA ILE A 364 -0.42 -6.99 -17.61
C ILE A 364 -0.96 -5.56 -17.70
N VAL A 365 -0.87 -4.83 -16.58
CA VAL A 365 -1.24 -3.41 -16.50
C VAL A 365 -0.02 -2.64 -16.00
N GLY A 366 0.28 -1.53 -16.64
CA GLY A 366 1.42 -0.69 -16.31
C GLY A 366 1.06 0.75 -15.95
N ASP A 367 1.99 1.40 -15.28
CA ASP A 367 1.96 2.81 -14.88
C ASP A 367 3.37 3.41 -14.80
N HIS A 368 3.57 4.60 -14.24
CA HIS A 368 4.78 5.39 -14.13
C HIS A 368 5.01 6.42 -15.25
N PRO A 369 4.79 6.17 -16.56
CA PRO A 369 5.04 7.19 -17.59
C PRO A 369 4.20 8.46 -17.42
N HIS A 370 3.19 8.47 -16.56
CA HIS A 370 2.26 9.59 -16.35
C HIS A 370 1.55 10.05 -17.63
N CYS A 371 1.51 9.20 -18.65
CA CYS A 371 0.78 9.33 -19.90
C CYS A 371 0.35 7.96 -20.39
N LEU A 372 -0.67 7.93 -21.26
CA LEU A 372 -1.12 6.69 -21.88
C LEU A 372 -0.04 6.17 -22.84
N GLN A 373 0.12 4.85 -22.86
CA GLN A 373 1.00 4.15 -23.80
C GLN A 373 0.21 3.10 -24.59
N GLU A 374 0.91 2.31 -25.40
CA GLU A 374 0.39 1.24 -26.24
C GLU A 374 -0.44 0.22 -25.42
N ILE A 375 -1.49 -0.29 -26.07
CA ILE A 375 -2.16 -1.53 -25.67
C ILE A 375 -1.82 -2.58 -26.74
N ALA A 376 -1.33 -3.73 -26.29
CA ALA A 376 -0.92 -4.82 -27.18
C ALA A 376 -1.44 -6.18 -26.67
N TYR A 377 -1.37 -7.20 -27.55
CA TYR A 377 -1.56 -8.58 -27.16
C TYR A 377 -0.29 -9.38 -27.43
N ILE A 378 0.21 -10.06 -26.40
CA ILE A 378 1.36 -10.97 -26.51
C ILE A 378 0.84 -12.40 -26.29
N LYS A 379 0.89 -13.22 -27.35
CA LYS A 379 0.37 -14.61 -27.31
C LYS A 379 -1.09 -14.70 -26.82
N GLY A 380 -1.91 -13.70 -27.10
CA GLY A 380 -3.31 -13.62 -26.69
C GLY A 380 -3.55 -13.01 -25.30
N VAL A 381 -2.50 -12.64 -24.58
CA VAL A 381 -2.59 -11.94 -23.29
C VAL A 381 -2.54 -10.42 -23.50
N PRO A 382 -3.50 -9.65 -22.98
CA PRO A 382 -3.49 -8.20 -23.10
C PRO A 382 -2.41 -7.58 -22.21
N VAL A 383 -1.75 -6.56 -22.75
CA VAL A 383 -0.74 -5.75 -22.10
C VAL A 383 -1.12 -4.27 -22.29
N VAL A 384 -1.49 -3.60 -21.22
CA VAL A 384 -1.72 -2.15 -21.18
C VAL A 384 -0.47 -1.51 -20.59
N TYR A 385 0.37 -0.90 -21.40
CA TYR A 385 1.71 -0.48 -20.95
C TYR A 385 1.69 0.71 -20.00
N SER A 386 0.72 1.63 -20.11
CA SER A 386 0.54 2.68 -19.11
C SER A 386 -0.88 3.23 -19.10
N MET A 387 -1.44 3.35 -17.90
CA MET A 387 -2.74 3.97 -17.63
C MET A 387 -2.64 5.50 -17.44
N GLY A 388 -1.42 6.04 -17.31
CA GLY A 388 -1.19 7.46 -17.01
C GLY A 388 -1.68 7.91 -15.64
N ASN A 389 -1.76 9.22 -15.45
CA ASN A 389 -2.26 9.82 -14.21
C ASN A 389 -3.78 9.73 -14.11
N PHE A 390 -4.30 9.14 -13.03
CA PHE A 390 -5.74 9.09 -12.80
C PHE A 390 -6.23 10.25 -11.93
N TRP A 391 -5.56 10.50 -10.79
CA TRP A 391 -5.77 11.69 -9.95
C TRP A 391 -4.45 12.07 -9.26
N PHE A 392 -3.61 12.84 -9.93
CA PHE A 392 -2.22 13.01 -9.55
C PHE A 392 -1.77 14.47 -9.47
N ASN A 393 -2.26 15.31 -10.36
CA ASN A 393 -1.84 16.71 -10.46
C ASN A 393 -2.95 17.60 -11.06
N SER A 394 -2.63 18.89 -11.33
CA SER A 394 -3.57 19.85 -11.91
C SER A 394 -3.53 19.95 -13.43
N LYS A 395 -2.63 19.22 -14.11
CA LYS A 395 -2.50 19.26 -15.56
C LYS A 395 -3.71 18.64 -16.23
N THR A 396 -4.00 19.07 -17.46
CA THR A 396 -4.97 18.37 -18.31
C THR A 396 -4.26 17.23 -19.00
N GLN A 397 -4.70 16.00 -18.73
CA GLN A 397 -4.11 14.77 -19.27
C GLN A 397 -5.21 13.76 -19.56
N ASP A 398 -5.03 13.02 -20.65
CA ASP A 398 -5.88 11.89 -20.98
C ASP A 398 -5.54 10.73 -20.03
N THR A 399 -6.56 10.05 -19.57
CA THR A 399 -6.51 8.90 -18.68
C THR A 399 -7.76 8.03 -18.90
N GLY A 400 -7.98 7.05 -18.05
CA GLY A 400 -9.20 6.24 -18.12
C GLY A 400 -9.23 5.16 -17.05
N ILE A 401 -10.29 4.35 -17.13
CA ILE A 401 -10.47 3.13 -16.35
C ILE A 401 -10.41 1.97 -17.34
N LEU A 402 -9.51 1.02 -17.09
CA LEU A 402 -9.49 -0.26 -17.78
C LEU A 402 -10.45 -1.20 -17.09
N LYS A 403 -11.47 -1.69 -17.80
CA LYS A 403 -12.42 -2.70 -17.33
C LYS A 403 -12.12 -4.03 -18.00
N VAL A 404 -12.09 -5.09 -17.24
CA VAL A 404 -11.78 -6.44 -17.70
C VAL A 404 -12.80 -7.40 -17.12
N ALA A 405 -13.64 -8.01 -17.97
CA ALA A 405 -14.54 -9.05 -17.55
C ALA A 405 -13.86 -10.42 -17.73
N ILE A 406 -13.96 -11.24 -16.69
CA ILE A 406 -13.45 -12.62 -16.69
C ILE A 406 -14.54 -13.59 -16.21
N ASN A 407 -14.44 -14.83 -16.65
CA ASN A 407 -15.25 -15.93 -16.11
C ASN A 407 -14.40 -17.22 -16.02
N GLU A 408 -15.01 -18.36 -15.75
CA GLU A 408 -14.32 -19.67 -15.66
C GLU A 408 -13.48 -20.04 -16.90
N LYS A 409 -13.75 -19.40 -18.07
CA LYS A 409 -13.02 -19.62 -19.32
C LYS A 409 -11.87 -18.62 -19.52
N GLY A 410 -11.65 -17.72 -18.55
CA GLY A 410 -10.65 -16.65 -18.60
C GLY A 410 -11.23 -15.32 -19.10
N LEU A 411 -10.40 -14.52 -19.79
CA LEU A 411 -10.75 -13.21 -20.30
C LEU A 411 -11.94 -13.26 -21.27
N GLN A 412 -12.96 -12.43 -21.00
CA GLN A 412 -14.15 -12.29 -21.85
C GLN A 412 -14.15 -10.97 -22.63
N SER A 413 -13.84 -9.87 -21.95
CA SER A 413 -13.73 -8.55 -22.59
C SER A 413 -12.67 -7.70 -21.90
N LEU A 414 -12.13 -6.75 -22.68
CA LEU A 414 -11.27 -5.68 -22.20
C LEU A 414 -11.79 -4.38 -22.79
N GLN A 415 -12.07 -3.40 -21.96
CA GLN A 415 -12.60 -2.10 -22.34
C GLN A 415 -11.79 -0.99 -21.66
N PHE A 416 -11.32 -0.03 -22.45
CA PHE A 416 -10.78 1.22 -21.93
C PHE A 416 -11.87 2.28 -21.90
N VAL A 417 -12.26 2.77 -20.71
CA VAL A 417 -13.23 3.84 -20.51
C VAL A 417 -12.47 5.17 -20.43
N PRO A 418 -12.46 6.00 -21.48
CA PRO A 418 -11.71 7.23 -21.50
C PRO A 418 -12.19 8.26 -20.48
N ALA A 419 -11.23 8.89 -19.82
CA ALA A 419 -11.45 9.98 -18.88
C ALA A 419 -10.38 11.08 -19.06
N ILE A 420 -10.62 12.24 -18.49
CA ILE A 420 -9.69 13.36 -18.51
C ILE A 420 -9.47 13.83 -17.08
N GLN A 421 -8.20 13.82 -16.64
CA GLN A 421 -7.78 14.55 -15.46
C GLN A 421 -7.51 16.01 -15.86
N SER A 422 -8.13 16.97 -15.18
CA SER A 422 -7.88 18.40 -15.39
C SER A 422 -8.23 19.20 -14.14
N GLY A 423 -7.36 20.15 -13.73
CA GLY A 423 -7.61 20.99 -12.56
C GLY A 423 -7.85 20.18 -11.27
N CYS A 424 -7.16 19.08 -11.10
CA CYS A 424 -7.32 18.14 -9.97
C CYS A 424 -8.74 17.55 -9.88
N LYS A 425 -9.35 17.29 -11.01
CA LYS A 425 -10.61 16.56 -11.13
C LYS A 425 -10.51 15.60 -12.30
N THR A 426 -11.01 14.38 -12.12
CA THR A 426 -11.11 13.38 -13.20
C THR A 426 -12.57 13.26 -13.60
N THR A 427 -12.84 13.39 -14.89
CA THR A 427 -14.19 13.34 -15.46
C THR A 427 -14.21 12.36 -16.62
N ILE A 428 -15.34 11.70 -16.83
CA ILE A 428 -15.51 10.88 -18.02
C ILE A 428 -15.36 11.76 -19.28
N ALA A 429 -14.75 11.21 -20.31
CA ALA A 429 -14.58 11.94 -21.56
C ALA A 429 -15.93 12.19 -22.26
N SER A 430 -16.13 13.40 -22.78
CA SER A 430 -17.27 13.70 -23.70
C SER A 430 -17.19 12.80 -24.93
N ASP A 431 -18.25 12.68 -25.71
CA ASP A 431 -18.26 11.86 -26.93
C ASP A 431 -17.13 12.25 -27.91
N ASP A 432 -16.87 13.56 -28.05
CA ASP A 432 -15.78 14.07 -28.90
C ASP A 432 -14.39 13.71 -28.33
N ASP A 433 -14.18 13.88 -27.02
CA ASP A 433 -12.94 13.53 -26.36
C ASP A 433 -12.74 12.02 -26.29
N ARG A 434 -13.81 11.24 -26.09
CA ARG A 434 -13.78 9.79 -26.16
C ARG A 434 -13.22 9.33 -27.49
N GLY A 435 -13.82 9.80 -28.59
CA GLY A 435 -13.32 9.49 -29.95
C GLY A 435 -11.87 9.91 -30.16
N ARG A 436 -11.48 11.09 -29.68
CA ARG A 436 -10.10 11.57 -29.75
C ARG A 436 -9.13 10.67 -28.96
N ILE A 437 -9.46 10.30 -27.71
CA ILE A 437 -8.62 9.47 -26.86
C ILE A 437 -8.50 8.06 -27.42
N LEU A 438 -9.60 7.44 -27.85
CA LEU A 438 -9.54 6.09 -28.44
C LEU A 438 -8.72 6.07 -29.74
N ASN A 439 -8.87 7.10 -30.59
CA ASN A 439 -8.02 7.25 -31.79
C ASN A 439 -6.54 7.47 -31.45
N TYR A 440 -6.28 8.21 -30.35
CA TYR A 440 -4.92 8.40 -29.86
C TYR A 440 -4.31 7.07 -29.38
N ILE A 441 -5.00 6.31 -28.53
CA ILE A 441 -4.54 4.97 -28.09
C ILE A 441 -4.37 4.04 -29.30
N GLN A 442 -5.30 4.07 -30.27
CA GLN A 442 -5.17 3.30 -31.52
C GLN A 442 -3.89 3.65 -32.29
N SER A 443 -3.52 4.93 -32.33
CA SER A 443 -2.27 5.37 -32.98
C SER A 443 -1.00 4.85 -32.31
N LEU A 444 -1.06 4.65 -31.01
CA LEU A 444 0.02 4.04 -30.21
C LEU A 444 0.01 2.51 -30.30
N SER A 445 -1.11 1.89 -30.68
CA SER A 445 -1.41 0.45 -30.61
C SER A 445 -1.61 -0.16 -32.02
N PRO A 446 -0.54 -0.27 -32.84
CA PRO A 446 -0.67 -0.66 -34.24
C PRO A 446 -1.05 -2.12 -34.44
N THR A 447 -0.94 -2.95 -33.42
CA THR A 447 -1.16 -4.40 -33.49
C THR A 447 -2.56 -4.84 -33.12
N ILE A 448 -3.41 -3.93 -32.65
CA ILE A 448 -4.79 -4.19 -32.24
C ILE A 448 -5.76 -3.26 -32.98
N ILE A 449 -7.03 -3.54 -32.87
CA ILE A 449 -8.11 -2.66 -33.31
C ILE A 449 -8.94 -2.28 -32.08
N ILE A 450 -9.07 -0.98 -31.85
CA ILE A 450 -9.92 -0.42 -30.79
C ILE A 450 -11.22 0.03 -31.46
N ASP A 451 -12.34 -0.54 -31.08
CA ASP A 451 -13.64 -0.13 -31.60
C ASP A 451 -14.22 1.09 -30.82
N ASN A 452 -15.42 1.52 -31.20
CA ASN A 452 -16.04 2.69 -30.58
C ASN A 452 -16.52 2.42 -29.13
N ALA A 453 -16.52 1.18 -28.67
CA ALA A 453 -16.82 0.83 -27.30
C ALA A 453 -15.58 0.98 -26.39
N GLY A 454 -14.39 1.01 -26.97
CA GLY A 454 -13.09 1.18 -26.30
C GLY A 454 -12.38 -0.13 -26.14
#